data_15bf4ce96047c665a4bcd355714dc1f3
#
_entry.id   15bf4ce96047c665a4bcd355714dc1f3
#
_cell.length_a   1.000
_cell.length_b   1.000
_cell.length_c   1.000
_cell.angle_alpha   90.00
_cell.angle_beta   90.00
_cell.angle_gamma   90.00
#
_symmetry.space_group_name_H-M   'P 1'
#
loop_
_entity.id
_entity.type
_entity.pdbx_description
1 polymer ?
#
loop_
_entity_poly.entity_id
_entity_poly.type
_entity_poly.pdbx_seq_one_letter_code
_entity_poly.pdbx_strand_id
1 'polypeptide(L)'
;MNIKSFISVVPHIKPNTLIICDIDDTFLRYEKGFGYFYDKVKQKSKRDALKQTNAIYREYKQTNYPKFTDYPGFMLMIHILKDKGELVFLTARTLEEEKATRKEFSFLGINYDFFKVFYTGDKISKGSFIKKNFKIKGKNVLFIDDYIGNIESVSKIPSIKCFKFI
;
A
#
# COMPACT_ATOMS: atom_id res chain seq x y z
N MET A 1 1.72 7.69 -13.23
CA MET A 1 1.77 6.61 -14.25
C MET A 1 0.90 5.46 -13.81
N ASN A 2 0.05 4.90 -14.68
CA ASN A 2 -0.71 3.68 -14.36
C ASN A 2 0.15 2.45 -14.66
N ILE A 3 0.11 1.45 -13.75
CA ILE A 3 0.83 0.19 -13.90
C ILE A 3 -0.08 -0.99 -13.54
N LYS A 4 0.16 -2.15 -14.14
CA LYS A 4 -0.53 -3.42 -13.83
C LYS A 4 0.41 -4.46 -13.21
N SER A 5 1.70 -4.13 -13.15
CA SER A 5 2.73 -5.02 -12.61
C SER A 5 3.86 -4.21 -12.00
N PHE A 6 4.45 -4.73 -10.93
CA PHE A 6 5.66 -4.18 -10.29
C PHE A 6 6.88 -4.20 -11.23
N ILE A 7 6.87 -5.02 -12.30
CA ILE A 7 7.90 -4.99 -13.35
C ILE A 7 8.04 -3.59 -13.95
N SER A 8 6.93 -2.85 -14.09
CA SER A 8 6.93 -1.49 -14.63
C SER A 8 7.70 -0.47 -13.75
N VAL A 9 7.94 -0.81 -12.48
CA VAL A 9 8.72 0.03 -11.55
C VAL A 9 10.22 -0.21 -11.70
N VAL A 10 10.63 -1.41 -12.11
CA VAL A 10 12.04 -1.83 -12.20
C VAL A 10 12.94 -0.86 -12.97
N PRO A 11 12.56 -0.31 -14.15
CA PRO A 11 13.40 0.64 -14.89
C PRO A 11 13.68 1.96 -14.12
N HIS A 12 12.94 2.21 -13.06
CA HIS A 12 13.07 3.44 -12.25
C HIS A 12 13.89 3.23 -10.98
N ILE A 13 14.32 2.01 -10.68
CA ILE A 13 15.18 1.69 -9.54
C ILE A 13 16.62 2.10 -9.86
N LYS A 14 17.13 3.05 -9.07
CA LYS A 14 18.49 3.60 -9.16
C LYS A 14 19.20 3.40 -7.81
N PRO A 15 20.51 3.61 -7.71
CA PRO A 15 21.19 3.69 -6.41
C PRO A 15 20.47 4.66 -5.47
N ASN A 16 20.38 4.31 -4.19
CA ASN A 16 19.68 5.06 -3.15
C ASN A 16 18.15 5.21 -3.38
N THR A 17 17.50 4.17 -3.93
CA THR A 17 16.05 4.16 -4.11
C THR A 17 15.32 3.82 -2.82
N LEU A 18 14.29 4.61 -2.48
CA LEU A 18 13.28 4.29 -1.49
C LEU A 18 11.97 4.00 -2.21
N ILE A 19 11.47 2.76 -2.11
CA ILE A 19 10.13 2.41 -2.55
C ILE A 19 9.19 2.48 -1.36
N ILE A 20 8.11 3.24 -1.49
CA ILE A 20 7.01 3.32 -0.53
C ILE A 20 5.80 2.68 -1.21
N CYS A 21 5.37 1.51 -0.73
CA CYS A 21 4.32 0.71 -1.34
C CYS A 21 3.11 0.62 -0.41
N ASP A 22 1.92 0.80 -0.94
CA ASP A 22 0.69 0.47 -0.23
C ASP A 22 0.49 -1.05 -0.11
N ILE A 23 -0.40 -1.47 0.79
CA ILE A 23 -0.70 -2.87 1.04
C ILE A 23 -1.96 -3.32 0.32
N ASP A 24 -3.12 -2.76 0.69
CA ASP A 24 -4.43 -3.21 0.23
C ASP A 24 -4.66 -2.84 -1.25
N ASP A 25 -5.08 -3.81 -2.06
CA ASP A 25 -5.31 -3.69 -3.51
C ASP A 25 -4.08 -3.27 -4.34
N THR A 26 -2.93 -3.04 -3.71
CA THR A 26 -1.63 -2.73 -4.33
C THR A 26 -0.66 -3.91 -4.23
N PHE A 27 -0.24 -4.30 -3.03
CA PHE A 27 0.67 -5.44 -2.79
C PHE A 27 -0.11 -6.75 -2.68
N LEU A 28 -1.19 -6.75 -1.92
CA LEU A 28 -2.10 -7.88 -1.77
C LEU A 28 -3.56 -7.44 -2.03
N ARG A 29 -4.38 -8.39 -2.46
CA ARG A 29 -5.81 -8.17 -2.60
C ARG A 29 -6.60 -9.36 -2.07
N TYR A 30 -7.81 -9.06 -1.60
CA TYR A 30 -8.83 -10.06 -1.31
C TYR A 30 -9.72 -10.26 -2.54
N GLU A 31 -10.41 -11.41 -2.61
CA GLU A 31 -11.36 -11.68 -3.69
C GLU A 31 -12.46 -10.59 -3.77
N LYS A 32 -12.92 -10.15 -2.59
CA LYS A 32 -13.85 -9.02 -2.47
C LYS A 32 -13.09 -7.85 -1.82
N GLY A 33 -12.76 -6.84 -2.62
CA GLY A 33 -12.12 -5.62 -2.14
C GLY A 33 -13.08 -4.70 -1.38
N PHE A 34 -12.54 -3.63 -0.81
CA PHE A 34 -13.31 -2.64 -0.04
C PHE A 34 -14.50 -2.06 -0.82
N GLY A 35 -14.31 -1.74 -2.11
CA GLY A 35 -15.36 -1.21 -2.99
C GLY A 35 -16.60 -2.10 -3.07
N TYR A 36 -16.42 -3.42 -3.12
CA TYR A 36 -17.53 -4.37 -3.14
C TYR A 36 -18.48 -4.21 -1.94
N PHE A 37 -17.92 -3.96 -0.76
CA PHE A 37 -18.71 -3.76 0.46
C PHE A 37 -19.28 -2.36 0.53
N TYR A 38 -18.52 -1.35 0.09
CA TYR A 38 -18.95 0.04 0.06
C TYR A 38 -20.21 0.23 -0.80
N ASP A 39 -20.26 -0.40 -1.97
CA ASP A 39 -21.41 -0.34 -2.88
C ASP A 39 -22.67 -0.99 -2.30
N LYS A 40 -22.50 -1.89 -1.32
CA LYS A 40 -23.63 -2.57 -0.65
C LYS A 40 -24.16 -1.83 0.58
N VAL A 41 -23.38 -0.91 1.11
CA VAL A 41 -23.76 -0.15 2.30
C VAL A 41 -24.65 1.02 1.91
N LYS A 42 -25.96 0.91 2.18
CA LYS A 42 -26.94 1.99 1.97
C LYS A 42 -26.97 2.89 3.21
N GLN A 43 -26.30 4.01 3.19
CA GLN A 43 -26.26 4.97 4.30
C GLN A 43 -26.63 6.37 3.85
N LYS A 44 -27.18 7.17 4.80
CA LYS A 44 -27.58 8.59 4.57
C LYS A 44 -26.37 9.51 4.39
N SER A 45 -25.22 9.17 4.97
CA SER A 45 -24.00 9.96 4.84
C SER A 45 -22.82 9.13 4.38
N LYS A 46 -21.91 9.76 3.63
CA LYS A 46 -20.63 9.15 3.20
C LYS A 46 -19.79 8.68 4.38
N ARG A 47 -19.79 9.41 5.49
CA ARG A 47 -19.03 9.09 6.71
C ARG A 47 -19.51 7.79 7.34
N ASP A 48 -20.84 7.62 7.46
CA ASP A 48 -21.43 6.42 8.04
C ASP A 48 -21.26 5.23 7.13
N ALA A 49 -21.38 5.42 5.80
CA ALA A 49 -21.07 4.40 4.81
C ALA A 49 -19.64 3.89 4.95
N LEU A 50 -18.66 4.78 5.03
CA LEU A 50 -17.25 4.42 5.22
C LEU A 50 -17.03 3.65 6.53
N LYS A 51 -17.62 4.13 7.64
CA LYS A 51 -17.48 3.47 8.96
C LYS A 51 -18.04 2.05 8.94
N GLN A 52 -19.23 1.87 8.38
CA GLN A 52 -19.87 0.57 8.29
C GLN A 52 -19.13 -0.37 7.34
N THR A 53 -18.70 0.14 6.19
CA THR A 53 -17.90 -0.64 5.23
C THR A 53 -16.59 -1.13 5.85
N ASN A 54 -15.89 -0.27 6.58
CA ASN A 54 -14.66 -0.65 7.29
C ASN A 54 -14.91 -1.80 8.29
N ALA A 55 -16.01 -1.76 9.05
CA ALA A 55 -16.35 -2.83 10.00
C ALA A 55 -16.59 -4.16 9.28
N ILE A 56 -17.44 -4.16 8.25
CA ILE A 56 -17.77 -5.37 7.46
C ILE A 56 -16.53 -5.92 6.75
N TYR A 57 -15.71 -5.06 6.17
CA TYR A 57 -14.50 -5.48 5.47
C TYR A 57 -13.45 -6.08 6.41
N ARG A 58 -13.31 -5.53 7.63
CA ARG A 58 -12.45 -6.12 8.67
C ARG A 58 -12.92 -7.51 9.07
N GLU A 59 -14.22 -7.70 9.28
CA GLU A 59 -14.80 -9.00 9.58
C GLU A 59 -14.56 -10.00 8.44
N TYR A 60 -14.79 -9.59 7.20
CA TYR A 60 -14.51 -10.41 6.02
C TYR A 60 -13.04 -10.86 5.96
N LYS A 61 -12.09 -9.97 6.26
CA LYS A 61 -10.66 -10.29 6.28
C LYS A 61 -10.26 -11.31 7.37
N GLN A 62 -11.06 -11.48 8.43
CA GLN A 62 -10.76 -12.46 9.48
C GLN A 62 -10.93 -13.91 9.01
N THR A 63 -11.84 -14.15 8.07
CA THR A 63 -12.22 -15.49 7.58
C THR A 63 -11.74 -15.76 6.15
N ASN A 64 -11.16 -14.78 5.49
CA ASN A 64 -10.68 -14.89 4.11
C ASN A 64 -9.19 -14.57 4.05
N TYR A 65 -8.51 -15.11 3.05
CA TYR A 65 -7.08 -14.91 2.85
C TYR A 65 -6.80 -14.07 1.62
N PRO A 66 -5.83 -13.17 1.69
CA PRO A 66 -5.43 -12.38 0.54
C PRO A 66 -4.60 -13.21 -0.46
N LYS A 67 -4.47 -12.66 -1.67
CA LYS A 67 -3.53 -13.12 -2.70
C LYS A 67 -2.60 -11.96 -3.05
N PHE A 68 -1.43 -12.27 -3.57
CA PHE A 68 -0.60 -11.24 -4.21
C PHE A 68 -1.34 -10.64 -5.41
N THR A 69 -1.18 -9.35 -5.61
CA THR A 69 -1.63 -8.69 -6.86
C THR A 69 -0.76 -9.10 -8.03
N ASP A 70 0.56 -9.16 -7.82
CA ASP A 70 1.57 -9.53 -8.82
C ASP A 70 2.82 -10.09 -8.11
N TYR A 71 2.81 -11.37 -7.75
CA TYR A 71 3.95 -12.01 -7.07
C TYR A 71 5.24 -12.00 -7.90
N PRO A 72 5.24 -12.41 -9.18
CA PRO A 72 6.48 -12.45 -9.97
C PRO A 72 7.10 -11.07 -10.14
N GLY A 73 6.29 -10.06 -10.42
CA GLY A 73 6.78 -8.69 -10.58
C GLY A 73 7.31 -8.10 -9.27
N PHE A 74 6.63 -8.39 -8.14
CA PHE A 74 7.10 -7.97 -6.82
C PHE A 74 8.46 -8.59 -6.48
N MET A 75 8.63 -9.90 -6.68
CA MET A 75 9.89 -10.59 -6.40
C MET A 75 11.04 -10.09 -7.27
N LEU A 76 10.78 -9.84 -8.57
CA LEU A 76 11.78 -9.23 -9.45
C LEU A 76 12.17 -7.83 -8.97
N MET A 77 11.18 -7.01 -8.61
CA MET A 77 11.41 -5.65 -8.08
C MET A 77 12.29 -5.69 -6.82
N ILE A 78 11.97 -6.57 -5.86
CA ILE A 78 12.77 -6.74 -4.63
C ILE A 78 14.18 -7.21 -4.95
N HIS A 79 14.34 -8.17 -5.86
CA HIS A 79 15.65 -8.67 -6.26
C HIS A 79 16.53 -7.55 -6.82
N ILE A 80 15.99 -6.71 -7.72
CA ILE A 80 16.71 -5.56 -8.28
C ILE A 80 16.98 -4.46 -7.24
N LEU A 81 16.08 -4.29 -6.28
CA LEU A 81 16.21 -3.26 -5.23
C LEU A 81 17.26 -3.60 -4.19
N LYS A 82 17.53 -4.90 -3.93
CA LYS A 82 18.36 -5.42 -2.83
C LYS A 82 19.66 -4.64 -2.59
N ASP A 83 20.38 -4.33 -3.66
CA ASP A 83 21.68 -3.64 -3.57
C ASP A 83 21.57 -2.13 -3.92
N LYS A 84 20.37 -1.62 -4.14
CA LYS A 84 20.14 -0.25 -4.62
C LYS A 84 19.30 0.60 -3.69
N GLY A 85 18.62 -0.01 -2.71
CA GLY A 85 17.73 0.76 -1.86
C GLY A 85 16.94 -0.07 -0.87
N GLU A 86 15.82 0.47 -0.44
CA GLU A 86 14.91 -0.15 0.54
C GLU A 86 13.45 -0.08 0.10
N LEU A 87 12.66 -1.06 0.53
CA LEU A 87 11.19 -1.04 0.45
C LEU A 87 10.61 -0.83 1.84
N VAL A 88 9.62 0.04 1.91
CA VAL A 88 8.78 0.19 3.10
C VAL A 88 7.31 0.12 2.69
N PHE A 89 6.45 -0.37 3.57
CA PHE A 89 5.01 -0.32 3.38
C PHE A 89 4.41 0.89 4.11
N LEU A 90 3.45 1.55 3.47
CA LEU A 90 2.68 2.66 4.03
C LEU A 90 1.19 2.43 3.77
N THR A 91 0.46 2.06 4.79
CA THR A 91 -0.96 1.66 4.68
C THR A 91 -1.89 2.61 5.43
N ALA A 92 -3.14 2.72 4.95
CA ALA A 92 -4.23 3.40 5.65
C ALA A 92 -4.79 2.60 6.85
N ARG A 93 -4.37 1.36 7.04
CA ARG A 93 -4.74 0.55 8.20
C ARG A 93 -4.38 1.26 9.50
N THR A 94 -5.07 0.92 10.59
CA THR A 94 -4.71 1.37 11.94
C THR A 94 -3.62 0.48 12.53
N LEU A 95 -2.88 0.99 13.52
CA LEU A 95 -1.87 0.19 14.24
C LEU A 95 -2.48 -1.06 14.92
N GLU A 96 -3.74 -1.00 15.32
CA GLU A 96 -4.48 -2.14 15.87
C GLU A 96 -4.61 -3.31 14.89
N GLU A 97 -4.50 -3.04 13.58
CA GLU A 97 -4.52 -4.06 12.52
C GLU A 97 -3.14 -4.70 12.25
N GLU A 98 -2.08 -4.31 12.99
CA GLU A 98 -0.74 -4.87 12.79
C GLU A 98 -0.74 -6.41 12.92
N LYS A 99 -1.42 -6.96 13.93
CA LYS A 99 -1.51 -8.41 14.13
C LYS A 99 -2.16 -9.12 12.93
N ALA A 100 -3.20 -8.53 12.35
CA ALA A 100 -3.83 -9.05 11.14
C ALA A 100 -2.89 -8.96 9.94
N THR A 101 -2.19 -7.84 9.77
CA THR A 101 -1.21 -7.64 8.69
C THR A 101 -0.06 -8.66 8.78
N ARG A 102 0.46 -8.95 9.97
CA ARG A 102 1.47 -9.99 10.20
C ARG A 102 0.95 -11.39 9.79
N LYS A 103 -0.30 -11.72 10.14
CA LYS A 103 -0.93 -12.98 9.76
C LYS A 103 -1.08 -13.11 8.24
N GLU A 104 -1.50 -12.04 7.56
CA GLU A 104 -1.64 -12.00 6.11
C GLU A 104 -0.29 -12.20 5.41
N PHE A 105 0.76 -11.51 5.86
CA PHE A 105 2.12 -11.66 5.32
C PHE A 105 2.63 -13.10 5.53
N SER A 106 2.48 -13.64 6.73
CA SER A 106 2.86 -15.03 7.04
C SER A 106 2.11 -16.04 6.17
N PHE A 107 0.82 -15.84 5.93
CA PHE A 107 0.03 -16.67 5.04
C PHE A 107 0.57 -16.66 3.59
N LEU A 108 1.06 -15.51 3.15
CA LEU A 108 1.68 -15.35 1.82
C LEU A 108 3.16 -15.82 1.78
N GLY A 109 3.70 -16.36 2.88
CA GLY A 109 5.10 -16.77 2.98
C GLY A 109 6.08 -15.60 3.09
N ILE A 110 5.60 -14.41 3.46
CA ILE A 110 6.42 -13.21 3.63
C ILE A 110 6.74 -13.02 5.12
N ASN A 111 8.01 -12.88 5.44
CA ASN A 111 8.41 -12.48 6.78
C ASN A 111 8.20 -10.97 6.96
N TYR A 112 7.19 -10.61 7.76
CA TYR A 112 6.83 -9.23 8.07
C TYR A 112 8.01 -8.42 8.62
N ASP A 113 8.86 -9.02 9.46
CA ASP A 113 9.94 -8.33 10.16
C ASP A 113 11.11 -7.92 9.23
N PHE A 114 11.10 -8.39 7.98
CA PHE A 114 12.03 -7.89 6.95
C PHE A 114 11.65 -6.52 6.40
N PHE A 115 10.44 -6.04 6.68
CA PHE A 115 9.92 -4.79 6.15
C PHE A 115 9.55 -3.81 7.27
N LYS A 116 9.78 -2.53 7.03
CA LYS A 116 9.20 -1.46 7.83
C LYS A 116 7.79 -1.21 7.33
N VAL A 117 6.80 -1.32 8.23
CA VAL A 117 5.40 -1.05 7.92
C VAL A 117 4.92 0.15 8.74
N PHE A 118 4.36 1.14 8.07
CA PHE A 118 3.82 2.36 8.67
C PHE A 118 2.30 2.40 8.51
N TYR A 119 1.61 2.76 9.59
CA TYR A 119 0.15 2.79 9.69
C TYR A 119 -0.31 4.24 9.84
N THR A 120 -1.15 4.74 8.93
CA THR A 120 -1.69 6.11 9.00
C THR A 120 -3.05 6.19 9.69
N GLY A 121 -3.82 5.10 9.68
CA GLY A 121 -5.14 5.00 10.32
C GLY A 121 -6.19 5.95 9.75
N ASP A 122 -6.12 6.31 8.48
CA ASP A 122 -7.00 7.30 7.80
C ASP A 122 -7.02 8.71 8.45
N LYS A 123 -6.19 8.95 9.45
CA LYS A 123 -6.14 10.23 10.18
C LYS A 123 -5.31 11.29 9.46
N ILE A 124 -4.38 10.87 8.63
CA ILE A 124 -3.45 11.74 7.90
C ILE A 124 -3.26 11.21 6.48
N SER A 125 -3.24 12.10 5.49
CA SER A 125 -2.94 11.69 4.12
C SER A 125 -1.54 11.12 4.00
N LYS A 126 -1.33 10.14 3.09
CA LYS A 126 -0.01 9.54 2.87
C LYS A 126 1.03 10.59 2.47
N GLY A 127 0.66 11.60 1.67
CA GLY A 127 1.55 12.71 1.34
C GLY A 127 2.04 13.50 2.56
N SER A 128 1.12 13.86 3.48
CA SER A 128 1.47 14.53 4.73
C SER A 128 2.33 13.66 5.64
N PHE A 129 2.00 12.35 5.72
CA PHE A 129 2.78 11.39 6.51
C PHE A 129 4.22 11.29 5.99
N ILE A 130 4.40 11.16 4.67
CA ILE A 130 5.72 11.06 4.03
C ILE A 130 6.53 12.32 4.32
N LYS A 131 5.97 13.52 4.11
CA LYS A 131 6.66 14.80 4.38
C LYS A 131 7.17 14.89 5.82
N LYS A 132 6.38 14.39 6.79
CA LYS A 132 6.71 14.49 8.21
C LYS A 132 7.71 13.43 8.67
N ASN A 133 7.65 12.20 8.14
CA ASN A 133 8.31 11.05 8.74
C ASN A 133 9.45 10.47 7.90
N PHE A 134 9.56 10.82 6.61
CA PHE A 134 10.59 10.25 5.74
C PHE A 134 11.65 11.28 5.35
N LYS A 135 12.92 10.90 5.47
CA LYS A 135 14.06 11.64 4.93
C LYS A 135 14.20 11.32 3.43
N ILE A 136 13.56 12.11 2.57
CA ILE A 136 13.50 11.86 1.11
C ILE A 136 14.55 12.65 0.32
N LYS A 137 15.18 13.69 0.92
CA LYS A 137 16.20 14.51 0.25
C LYS A 137 17.39 13.65 -0.19
N GLY A 138 17.76 13.74 -1.45
CA GLY A 138 18.87 12.98 -2.03
C GLY A 138 18.56 11.50 -2.35
N LYS A 139 17.33 11.06 -2.12
CA LYS A 139 16.88 9.71 -2.50
C LYS A 139 16.09 9.73 -3.82
N ASN A 140 16.16 8.64 -4.57
CA ASN A 140 15.22 8.34 -5.64
C ASN A 140 13.97 7.71 -5.01
N VAL A 141 12.87 8.44 -4.89
CA VAL A 141 11.67 7.96 -4.18
C VAL A 141 10.59 7.56 -5.16
N LEU A 142 10.12 6.32 -5.05
CA LEU A 142 9.05 5.74 -5.84
C LEU A 142 7.88 5.41 -4.91
N PHE A 143 6.68 5.87 -5.25
CA PHE A 143 5.45 5.62 -4.49
C PHE A 143 4.49 4.80 -5.34
N ILE A 144 3.96 3.70 -4.77
CA ILE A 144 3.06 2.76 -5.45
C ILE A 144 1.79 2.60 -4.62
N ASP A 145 0.64 2.87 -5.23
CA ASP A 145 -0.66 2.84 -4.54
C ASP A 145 -1.77 2.67 -5.60
N ASP A 146 -2.87 2.00 -5.28
CA ASP A 146 -4.02 1.83 -6.18
C ASP A 146 -5.00 3.01 -6.08
N TYR A 147 -5.07 3.68 -4.93
CA TYR A 147 -6.05 4.73 -4.68
C TYR A 147 -5.59 6.10 -5.20
N ILE A 148 -6.41 6.67 -6.11
CA ILE A 148 -6.08 7.94 -6.77
C ILE A 148 -5.86 9.09 -5.79
N GLY A 149 -6.62 9.17 -4.69
CA GLY A 149 -6.47 10.22 -3.69
C GLY A 149 -5.11 10.18 -2.98
N ASN A 150 -4.52 9.00 -2.77
CA ASN A 150 -3.18 8.84 -2.25
C ASN A 150 -2.13 9.30 -3.28
N ILE A 151 -2.28 8.88 -4.55
CA ILE A 151 -1.43 9.33 -5.66
C ILE A 151 -1.43 10.86 -5.75
N GLU A 152 -2.60 11.50 -5.72
CA GLU A 152 -2.73 12.96 -5.78
C GLU A 152 -2.07 13.65 -4.58
N SER A 153 -2.24 13.09 -3.37
CA SER A 153 -1.64 13.67 -2.17
C SER A 153 -0.12 13.60 -2.18
N VAL A 154 0.45 12.50 -2.70
CA VAL A 154 1.90 12.27 -2.75
C VAL A 154 2.54 12.97 -3.94
N SER A 155 1.87 13.08 -5.09
CA SER A 155 2.37 13.78 -6.28
C SER A 155 2.65 15.27 -6.06
N LYS A 156 2.08 15.86 -5.01
CA LYS A 156 2.40 17.22 -4.54
C LYS A 156 3.80 17.35 -3.94
N ILE A 157 4.56 16.25 -3.84
CA ILE A 157 5.94 16.23 -3.38
C ILE A 157 6.84 16.04 -4.62
N PRO A 158 7.54 17.09 -5.12
CA PRO A 158 8.18 17.07 -6.44
C PRO A 158 9.24 15.98 -6.62
N SER A 159 9.84 15.50 -5.54
CA SER A 159 10.91 14.50 -5.56
C SER A 159 10.40 13.05 -5.61
N ILE A 160 9.08 12.83 -5.66
CA ILE A 160 8.49 11.48 -5.62
C ILE A 160 7.86 11.14 -6.97
N LYS A 161 8.27 10.02 -7.55
CA LYS A 161 7.63 9.45 -8.72
C LYS A 161 6.50 8.50 -8.29
N CYS A 162 5.27 8.80 -8.72
CA CYS A 162 4.09 8.04 -8.32
C CYS A 162 3.63 7.07 -9.41
N PHE A 163 3.30 5.85 -8.99
CA PHE A 163 2.74 4.77 -9.80
C PHE A 163 1.38 4.37 -9.24
N LYS A 164 0.33 4.51 -10.05
CA LYS A 164 -0.99 4.01 -9.72
C LYS A 164 -1.11 2.56 -10.16
N PHE A 165 -1.27 1.63 -9.23
CA PHE A 165 -1.55 0.24 -9.50
C PHE A 165 -3.02 0.07 -9.93
N ILE A 166 -3.32 -0.72 -11.02
CA ILE A 166 -4.68 -0.87 -11.57
C ILE A 166 -5.01 -2.33 -11.92
#